data_7dfaaaec6fa66cbb7a15de06bae1c26c
#
_entry.id   7dfaaaec6fa66cbb7a15de06bae1c26c
#
_cell.length_a   1.000
_cell.length_b   1.000
_cell.length_c   1.000
_cell.angle_alpha   90.00
_cell.angle_beta   90.00
_cell.angle_gamma   90.00
#
_symmetry.space_group_name_H-M   'P 1'
#
loop_
_entity.id
_entity.type
_entity.pdbx_description
1 polymer ?
#
loop_
_entity_poly.entity_id
_entity_poly.type
_entity_poly.pdbx_seq_one_letter_code
_entity_poly.pdbx_strand_id
1 'polypeptide(L)'
;AIQTFERIYPFGWLGILSETPPVSPELIYSNHPRGFALCTMRSTRRSRYYVQCPLDDDIAQWPDERFWDELKRRLDQKAVDELVTGPSIEKSIAPLRSFVAEPMRFGRMFLAGDASHIVPPTGAKGLNLAASDVHYLSQALREFYDEKSAAGIDDYSARALARVWKAVRFSWWMTSMLHKFPDEGEFAARIQLAELDYVVNSKAASASLSENYVGL
;
A
#
# COMPACT_ATOMS: atom_id res chain seq x y z
N ALA A 1 -1.87 28.87 5.07
CA ALA A 1 -1.99 28.21 3.76
C ALA A 1 -1.78 26.71 3.95
N ILE A 2 -2.48 25.86 3.18
CA ILE A 2 -2.24 24.43 3.13
C ILE A 2 -0.99 24.22 2.28
N GLN A 3 -0.07 23.40 2.76
CA GLN A 3 1.01 22.85 1.98
C GLN A 3 0.66 21.40 1.64
N THR A 4 0.86 20.97 0.39
CA THR A 4 0.65 19.60 -0.06
C THR A 4 1.96 19.00 -0.54
N PHE A 5 2.16 17.73 -0.20
CA PHE A 5 3.27 16.92 -0.66
C PHE A 5 2.69 15.75 -1.44
N GLU A 6 3.12 15.59 -2.69
CA GLU A 6 2.58 14.54 -3.55
C GLU A 6 3.70 13.84 -4.34
N ARG A 7 3.55 12.53 -4.50
CA ARG A 7 4.33 11.71 -5.42
C ARG A 7 3.39 10.77 -6.17
N ILE A 8 3.33 10.92 -7.48
CA ILE A 8 2.64 9.98 -8.37
C ILE A 8 3.66 8.95 -8.83
N TYR A 9 3.28 7.66 -8.75
CA TYR A 9 4.13 6.57 -9.23
C TYR A 9 3.83 6.32 -10.72
N PRO A 10 4.84 5.99 -11.55
CA PRO A 10 4.69 5.86 -13.00
C PRO A 10 4.06 4.51 -13.43
N PHE A 11 3.24 3.92 -12.56
CA PHE A 11 2.57 2.64 -12.78
C PHE A 11 1.30 2.53 -11.94
N GLY A 12 0.44 1.62 -12.36
CA GLY A 12 -0.74 1.22 -11.61
C GLY A 12 -0.71 -0.25 -11.20
N TRP A 13 -1.72 -0.65 -10.44
CA TRP A 13 -2.02 -2.03 -10.12
C TRP A 13 -3.28 -2.46 -10.88
N LEU A 14 -3.13 -3.34 -11.84
CA LEU A 14 -4.25 -4.08 -12.40
C LEU A 14 -4.62 -5.18 -11.40
N GLY A 15 -5.81 -5.09 -10.82
CA GLY A 15 -6.31 -6.02 -9.84
C GLY A 15 -7.53 -6.78 -10.31
N ILE A 16 -7.62 -8.06 -9.95
CA ILE A 16 -8.83 -8.86 -10.08
C ILE A 16 -9.29 -9.38 -8.73
N LEU A 17 -10.60 -9.49 -8.55
CA LEU A 17 -11.23 -10.26 -7.49
C LEU A 17 -11.84 -11.51 -8.11
N SER A 18 -11.56 -12.69 -7.57
CA SER A 18 -12.06 -13.97 -8.10
C SER A 18 -12.60 -14.87 -7.00
N GLU A 19 -13.63 -15.66 -7.30
CA GLU A 19 -14.16 -16.70 -6.40
C GLU A 19 -13.32 -17.99 -6.51
N THR A 20 -12.02 -17.84 -6.29
CA THR A 20 -11.05 -18.94 -6.25
C THR A 20 -10.40 -18.99 -4.87
N PRO A 21 -10.01 -20.17 -4.39
CA PRO A 21 -9.26 -20.28 -3.14
C PRO A 21 -7.95 -19.50 -3.23
N PRO A 22 -7.43 -18.99 -2.11
CA PRO A 22 -6.14 -18.31 -2.10
C PRO A 22 -4.99 -19.27 -2.42
N VAL A 23 -3.99 -18.77 -3.11
CA VAL A 23 -2.74 -19.50 -3.39
C VAL A 23 -1.94 -19.76 -2.11
N SER A 24 -2.11 -18.93 -1.08
CA SER A 24 -1.49 -19.06 0.23
C SER A 24 -2.38 -18.40 1.29
N PRO A 25 -2.38 -18.87 2.54
CA PRO A 25 -3.01 -18.16 3.65
C PRO A 25 -2.31 -16.84 3.97
N GLU A 26 -1.06 -16.68 3.58
CA GLU A 26 -0.26 -15.48 3.76
C GLU A 26 -0.18 -14.67 2.47
N LEU A 27 0.15 -13.38 2.62
CA LEU A 27 0.42 -12.50 1.48
C LEU A 27 1.67 -12.95 0.73
N ILE A 28 1.61 -12.98 -0.60
CA ILE A 28 2.79 -13.16 -1.44
C ILE A 28 3.05 -11.83 -2.16
N TYR A 29 4.18 -11.20 -1.84
CA TYR A 29 4.75 -10.10 -2.61
C TYR A 29 5.82 -10.64 -3.55
N SER A 30 5.71 -10.36 -4.82
CA SER A 30 6.69 -10.78 -5.83
C SER A 30 7.34 -9.55 -6.48
N ASN A 31 8.66 -9.42 -6.34
CA ASN A 31 9.48 -8.56 -7.18
C ASN A 31 9.95 -9.40 -8.38
N HIS A 32 9.64 -8.94 -9.59
CA HIS A 32 9.99 -9.68 -10.81
C HIS A 32 10.44 -8.69 -11.91
N PRO A 33 11.33 -9.10 -12.85
CA PRO A 33 11.76 -8.23 -13.96
C PRO A 33 10.61 -7.70 -14.83
N ARG A 34 9.46 -8.38 -14.84
CA ARG A 34 8.23 -7.94 -15.52
C ARG A 34 7.38 -6.97 -14.69
N GLY A 35 7.79 -6.66 -13.46
CA GLY A 35 7.07 -5.83 -12.51
C GLY A 35 6.49 -6.61 -11.33
N PHE A 36 6.00 -5.89 -10.35
CA PHE A 36 5.43 -6.40 -9.11
C PHE A 36 4.18 -7.27 -9.33
N ALA A 37 4.01 -8.26 -8.45
CA ALA A 37 2.74 -8.97 -8.28
C ALA A 37 2.41 -9.18 -6.79
N LEU A 38 1.11 -9.31 -6.49
CA LEU A 38 0.61 -9.52 -5.15
C LEU A 38 -0.54 -10.53 -5.16
N CYS A 39 -0.43 -11.55 -4.29
CA CYS A 39 -1.51 -12.50 -4.02
C CYS A 39 -2.05 -12.27 -2.61
N THR A 40 -3.38 -12.11 -2.49
CA THR A 40 -4.02 -11.86 -1.19
C THR A 40 -5.25 -12.74 -1.00
N MET A 41 -5.40 -13.28 0.19
CA MET A 41 -6.63 -13.96 0.62
C MET A 41 -7.68 -12.93 1.05
N ARG A 42 -8.92 -13.09 0.60
CA ARG A 42 -10.10 -12.37 1.12
C ARG A 42 -10.98 -13.27 1.98
N SER A 43 -11.02 -14.55 1.62
CA SER A 43 -11.64 -15.63 2.39
C SER A 43 -11.04 -16.95 1.90
N THR A 44 -11.44 -18.07 2.49
CA THR A 44 -11.05 -19.42 2.05
C THR A 44 -11.51 -19.76 0.62
N ARG A 45 -12.41 -18.97 0.03
CA ARG A 45 -12.98 -19.18 -1.31
C ARG A 45 -12.92 -17.96 -2.21
N ARG A 46 -12.28 -16.88 -1.75
CA ARG A 46 -12.18 -15.62 -2.51
C ARG A 46 -10.81 -15.01 -2.36
N SER A 47 -10.22 -14.65 -3.48
CA SER A 47 -8.87 -14.10 -3.55
C SER A 47 -8.83 -12.82 -4.38
N ARG A 48 -7.90 -11.96 -4.06
CA ARG A 48 -7.60 -10.77 -4.85
C ARG A 48 -6.14 -10.78 -5.25
N TYR A 49 -5.90 -10.56 -6.53
CA TYR A 49 -4.58 -10.58 -7.14
C TYR A 49 -4.31 -9.27 -7.83
N TYR A 50 -3.04 -8.87 -7.87
CA TYR A 50 -2.61 -7.66 -8.54
C TYR A 50 -1.36 -7.90 -9.35
N VAL A 51 -1.25 -7.24 -10.50
CA VAL A 51 -0.03 -7.13 -11.28
C VAL A 51 0.25 -5.66 -11.58
N GLN A 52 1.51 -5.27 -11.50
CA GLN A 52 1.93 -3.93 -11.93
C GLN A 52 1.71 -3.77 -13.43
N CYS A 53 1.13 -2.64 -13.83
CA CYS A 53 0.87 -2.28 -15.22
C CYS A 53 1.19 -0.79 -15.47
N PRO A 54 1.36 -0.35 -16.73
CA PRO A 54 1.37 1.06 -17.09
C PRO A 54 0.10 1.78 -16.63
N LEU A 55 0.18 3.10 -16.39
CA LEU A 55 -0.99 3.90 -15.98
C LEU A 55 -2.03 4.08 -17.08
N ASP A 56 -1.59 4.08 -18.32
CA ASP A 56 -2.38 4.25 -19.53
C ASP A 56 -2.89 2.93 -20.12
N ASP A 57 -2.71 1.83 -19.38
CA ASP A 57 -3.17 0.51 -19.82
C ASP A 57 -4.71 0.43 -19.77
N ASP A 58 -5.29 -0.24 -20.77
CA ASP A 58 -6.73 -0.38 -20.93
C ASP A 58 -7.20 -1.74 -20.38
N ILE A 59 -8.12 -1.72 -19.41
CA ILE A 59 -8.71 -2.93 -18.83
C ILE A 59 -9.35 -3.84 -19.90
N ALA A 60 -9.90 -3.27 -20.97
CA ALA A 60 -10.50 -4.02 -22.07
C ALA A 60 -9.48 -4.93 -22.79
N GLN A 61 -8.18 -4.59 -22.72
CA GLN A 61 -7.09 -5.38 -23.27
C GLN A 61 -6.64 -6.52 -22.36
N TRP A 62 -7.25 -6.65 -21.18
CA TRP A 62 -6.90 -7.64 -20.17
C TRP A 62 -8.03 -8.65 -19.93
N PRO A 63 -8.30 -9.59 -20.86
CA PRO A 63 -9.15 -10.74 -20.54
C PRO A 63 -8.55 -11.52 -19.38
N ASP A 64 -9.37 -12.30 -18.68
CA ASP A 64 -8.92 -13.03 -17.47
C ASP A 64 -7.76 -13.97 -17.76
N GLU A 65 -7.75 -14.63 -18.90
CA GLU A 65 -6.64 -15.50 -19.33
C GLU A 65 -5.30 -14.77 -19.39
N ARG A 66 -5.27 -13.58 -19.99
CA ARG A 66 -4.07 -12.74 -20.04
C ARG A 66 -3.60 -12.34 -18.65
N PHE A 67 -4.53 -11.98 -17.76
CA PHE A 67 -4.19 -11.65 -16.38
C PHE A 67 -3.55 -12.83 -15.65
N TRP A 68 -4.18 -13.99 -15.71
CA TRP A 68 -3.67 -15.20 -15.06
C TRP A 68 -2.31 -15.63 -15.60
N ASP A 69 -2.11 -15.56 -16.91
CA ASP A 69 -0.83 -15.87 -17.54
C ASP A 69 0.26 -14.90 -17.08
N GLU A 70 -0.05 -13.61 -17.00
CA GLU A 70 0.91 -12.61 -16.55
C GLU A 70 1.22 -12.75 -15.05
N LEU A 71 0.23 -13.09 -14.24
CA LEU A 71 0.45 -13.37 -12.82
C LEU A 71 1.37 -14.59 -12.63
N LYS A 72 1.09 -15.70 -13.31
CA LYS A 72 1.92 -16.93 -13.26
C LYS A 72 3.38 -16.66 -13.62
N ARG A 73 3.63 -15.79 -14.61
CA ARG A 73 4.99 -15.43 -15.02
C ARG A 73 5.77 -14.64 -13.97
N ARG A 74 5.10 -14.08 -12.97
CA ARG A 74 5.70 -13.27 -11.89
C ARG A 74 5.80 -14.00 -10.56
N LEU A 75 5.27 -15.21 -10.46
CA LEU A 75 5.31 -16.02 -9.25
C LEU A 75 6.39 -17.12 -9.36
N ASP A 76 6.84 -17.62 -8.22
CA ASP A 76 7.64 -18.82 -8.17
C ASP A 76 6.82 -20.07 -8.52
N GLN A 77 7.50 -21.16 -8.88
CA GLN A 77 6.85 -22.37 -9.36
C GLN A 77 5.91 -22.99 -8.33
N LYS A 78 6.25 -22.94 -7.04
CA LYS A 78 5.39 -23.46 -5.98
C LYS A 78 4.07 -22.72 -5.91
N ALA A 79 4.12 -21.38 -5.97
CA ALA A 79 2.91 -20.58 -5.99
C ALA A 79 2.08 -20.79 -7.26
N VAL A 80 2.74 -21.01 -8.41
CA VAL A 80 2.04 -21.34 -9.67
C VAL A 80 1.32 -22.69 -9.58
N ASP A 81 1.93 -23.70 -8.97
CA ASP A 81 1.35 -25.04 -8.84
C ASP A 81 0.11 -25.05 -7.91
N GLU A 82 0.07 -24.15 -6.91
CA GLU A 82 -1.06 -23.99 -5.97
C GLU A 82 -2.13 -23.02 -6.50
N LEU A 83 -1.85 -22.26 -7.56
CA LEU A 83 -2.74 -21.22 -8.06
C LEU A 83 -3.97 -21.78 -8.78
N VAL A 84 -5.14 -21.56 -8.21
CA VAL A 84 -6.42 -21.87 -8.86
C VAL A 84 -6.92 -20.61 -9.59
N THR A 85 -7.11 -20.73 -10.90
CA THR A 85 -7.64 -19.65 -11.74
C THR A 85 -9.14 -19.77 -11.95
N GLY A 86 -9.82 -18.66 -12.19
CA GLY A 86 -11.26 -18.62 -12.43
C GLY A 86 -11.70 -17.27 -12.99
N PRO A 87 -12.99 -17.08 -13.27
CA PRO A 87 -13.50 -15.82 -13.77
C PRO A 87 -13.34 -14.69 -12.73
N SER A 88 -13.00 -13.50 -13.21
CA SER A 88 -12.99 -12.30 -12.36
C SER A 88 -14.42 -11.82 -12.11
N ILE A 89 -14.73 -11.47 -10.86
CA ILE A 89 -15.98 -10.81 -10.48
C ILE A 89 -15.82 -9.28 -10.39
N GLU A 90 -14.59 -8.81 -10.32
CA GLU A 90 -14.21 -7.41 -10.36
C GLU A 90 -12.81 -7.28 -10.98
N LYS A 91 -12.64 -6.28 -11.81
CA LYS A 91 -11.33 -5.93 -12.42
C LYS A 91 -11.18 -4.41 -12.46
N SER A 92 -10.04 -3.91 -11.99
CA SER A 92 -9.76 -2.47 -11.97
C SER A 92 -8.28 -2.17 -12.08
N ILE A 93 -7.93 -0.99 -12.59
CA ILE A 93 -6.57 -0.43 -12.51
C ILE A 93 -6.60 0.69 -11.48
N ALA A 94 -5.77 0.57 -10.46
CA ALA A 94 -5.60 1.57 -9.42
C ALA A 94 -4.26 2.30 -9.61
N PRO A 95 -4.25 3.63 -9.85
CA PRO A 95 -3.03 4.41 -9.85
C PRO A 95 -2.48 4.49 -8.42
N LEU A 96 -1.14 4.48 -8.28
CA LEU A 96 -0.49 4.63 -6.99
C LEU A 96 -0.01 6.06 -6.80
N ARG A 97 -0.27 6.61 -5.61
CA ARG A 97 0.27 7.91 -5.21
C ARG A 97 0.51 7.97 -3.71
N SER A 98 1.44 8.81 -3.30
CA SER A 98 1.57 9.32 -1.93
C SER A 98 1.08 10.77 -1.92
N PHE A 99 0.31 11.14 -0.91
CA PHE A 99 -0.18 12.49 -0.73
C PHE A 99 -0.25 12.82 0.75
N VAL A 100 0.15 14.03 1.15
CA VAL A 100 -0.01 14.56 2.50
C VAL A 100 -0.37 16.03 2.42
N ALA A 101 -1.39 16.45 3.17
CA ALA A 101 -1.77 17.85 3.37
C ALA A 101 -1.41 18.31 4.78
N GLU A 102 -0.71 19.41 4.89
CA GLU A 102 -0.30 20.04 6.16
C GLU A 102 -0.74 21.51 6.23
N PRO A 103 -1.25 21.95 7.39
CA PRO A 103 -1.67 21.19 8.57
C PRO A 103 -2.97 20.43 8.32
N MET A 104 -3.30 19.46 9.20
CA MET A 104 -4.56 18.71 9.16
C MET A 104 -5.72 19.43 9.87
N ARG A 105 -5.52 20.68 10.31
CA ARG A 105 -6.53 21.51 10.97
C ARG A 105 -6.53 22.94 10.45
N PHE A 106 -7.72 23.49 10.26
CA PHE A 106 -7.96 24.89 9.87
C PHE A 106 -9.10 25.47 10.71
N GLY A 107 -8.74 26.15 11.78
CA GLY A 107 -9.75 26.68 12.70
C GLY A 107 -10.62 25.57 13.28
N ARG A 108 -11.85 25.45 12.81
CA ARG A 108 -12.83 24.44 13.23
C ARG A 108 -12.94 23.25 12.27
N MET A 109 -12.24 23.28 11.14
CA MET A 109 -12.20 22.18 10.18
C MET A 109 -11.01 21.27 10.48
N PHE A 110 -11.24 19.97 10.50
CA PHE A 110 -10.23 18.94 10.68
C PHE A 110 -10.25 18.01 9.48
N LEU A 111 -9.08 17.66 8.97
CA LEU A 111 -8.91 16.65 7.92
C LEU A 111 -8.57 15.32 8.58
N ALA A 112 -9.09 14.20 8.02
CA ALA A 112 -8.81 12.85 8.47
C ALA A 112 -8.87 11.89 7.29
N GLY A 113 -8.08 10.81 7.33
CA GLY A 113 -8.04 9.79 6.28
C GLY A 113 -7.59 10.35 4.92
N ASP A 114 -8.19 9.87 3.85
CA ASP A 114 -7.80 10.20 2.47
C ASP A 114 -7.96 11.69 2.12
N ALA A 115 -8.71 12.45 2.92
CA ALA A 115 -8.79 13.91 2.79
C ALA A 115 -7.46 14.61 3.16
N SER A 116 -6.64 13.98 3.98
CA SER A 116 -5.36 14.54 4.47
C SER A 116 -4.13 13.76 4.02
N HIS A 117 -4.25 12.46 3.78
CA HIS A 117 -3.12 11.63 3.38
C HIS A 117 -3.56 10.41 2.57
N ILE A 118 -2.77 10.08 1.56
CA ILE A 118 -2.90 8.86 0.75
C ILE A 118 -1.55 8.18 0.72
N VAL A 119 -1.52 6.88 0.90
CA VAL A 119 -0.31 6.06 0.82
C VAL A 119 -0.49 4.93 -0.17
N PRO A 120 0.57 4.50 -0.88
CA PRO A 120 0.50 3.31 -1.72
C PRO A 120 0.02 2.10 -0.92
N PRO A 121 -0.83 1.25 -1.51
CA PRO A 121 -1.39 0.09 -0.80
C PRO A 121 -0.36 -0.98 -0.45
N THR A 122 0.86 -0.90 -0.98
CA THR A 122 1.97 -1.83 -0.73
C THR A 122 2.29 -2.00 0.76
N GLY A 123 2.19 -0.93 1.54
CA GLY A 123 2.43 -0.97 2.99
C GLY A 123 1.19 -1.33 3.83
N ALA A 124 0.01 -1.48 3.22
CA ALA A 124 -1.28 -1.75 3.89
C ALA A 124 -1.60 -0.76 5.04
N LYS A 125 -1.26 0.54 4.89
CA LYS A 125 -1.34 1.55 5.97
C LYS A 125 -2.56 2.47 5.91
N GLY A 126 -3.22 2.63 4.77
CA GLY A 126 -4.26 3.65 4.57
C GLY A 126 -5.38 3.59 5.59
N LEU A 127 -6.02 2.43 5.77
CA LEU A 127 -7.09 2.26 6.74
C LEU A 127 -6.62 2.49 8.19
N ASN A 128 -5.45 1.98 8.54
CA ASN A 128 -4.90 2.12 9.90
C ASN A 128 -4.56 3.58 10.23
N LEU A 129 -4.09 4.36 9.25
CA LEU A 129 -3.89 5.80 9.42
C LEU A 129 -5.21 6.53 9.63
N ALA A 130 -6.21 6.28 8.78
CA ALA A 130 -7.53 6.89 8.93
C ALA A 130 -8.15 6.56 10.31
N ALA A 131 -8.02 5.32 10.77
CA ALA A 131 -8.49 4.91 12.11
C ALA A 131 -7.73 5.64 13.23
N SER A 132 -6.42 5.86 13.09
CA SER A 132 -5.65 6.63 14.09
C SER A 132 -6.03 8.10 14.11
N ASP A 133 -6.33 8.72 12.96
CA ASP A 133 -6.83 10.09 12.92
C ASP A 133 -8.14 10.23 13.68
N VAL A 134 -9.09 9.31 13.42
CA VAL A 134 -10.37 9.28 14.14
C VAL A 134 -10.15 9.09 15.63
N HIS A 135 -9.23 8.23 16.03
CA HIS A 135 -8.89 8.01 17.44
C HIS A 135 -8.37 9.30 18.09
N TYR A 136 -7.37 9.95 17.49
CA TYR A 136 -6.81 11.19 18.03
C TYR A 136 -7.83 12.33 18.07
N LEU A 137 -8.58 12.51 16.98
CA LEU A 137 -9.57 13.59 16.89
C LEU A 137 -10.74 13.36 17.84
N SER A 138 -11.22 12.13 18.02
CA SER A 138 -12.31 11.83 18.95
C SER A 138 -11.92 12.09 20.41
N GLN A 139 -10.68 11.72 20.79
CA GLN A 139 -10.16 12.05 22.12
C GLN A 139 -10.07 13.57 22.31
N ALA A 140 -9.47 14.28 21.35
CA ALA A 140 -9.32 15.74 21.42
C ALA A 140 -10.67 16.47 21.49
N LEU A 141 -11.68 16.00 20.78
CA LEU A 141 -13.04 16.56 20.84
C LEU A 141 -13.72 16.28 22.19
N ARG A 142 -13.52 15.12 22.79
CA ARG A 142 -14.02 14.82 24.14
C ARG A 142 -13.40 15.75 25.16
N GLU A 143 -12.08 15.91 25.19
CA GLU A 143 -11.39 16.87 26.06
C GLU A 143 -11.96 18.29 25.89
N PHE A 144 -12.19 18.69 24.63
CA PHE A 144 -12.74 20.01 24.35
C PHE A 144 -14.17 20.24 24.92
N TYR A 145 -15.06 19.27 24.71
CA TYR A 145 -16.46 19.41 25.13
C TYR A 145 -16.68 19.08 26.62
N ASP A 146 -16.02 18.07 27.14
CA ASP A 146 -16.24 17.55 28.49
C ASP A 146 -15.38 18.33 29.50
N GLU A 147 -14.09 18.55 29.19
CA GLU A 147 -13.09 19.13 30.08
C GLU A 147 -12.83 20.64 29.81
N LYS A 148 -13.42 21.19 28.75
CA LYS A 148 -13.19 22.57 28.28
C LYS A 148 -11.73 22.87 27.93
N SER A 149 -10.95 21.84 27.56
CA SER A 149 -9.56 21.97 27.14
C SER A 149 -9.45 22.00 25.63
N ALA A 150 -8.73 22.97 25.07
CA ALA A 150 -8.42 23.04 23.63
C ALA A 150 -7.10 22.32 23.28
N ALA A 151 -6.34 21.84 24.28
CA ALA A 151 -5.00 21.32 24.08
C ALA A 151 -4.97 20.17 23.05
N GLY A 152 -5.87 19.19 23.16
CA GLY A 152 -5.94 18.05 22.24
C GLY A 152 -6.27 18.46 20.81
N ILE A 153 -7.22 19.38 20.60
CA ILE A 153 -7.57 19.87 19.26
C ILE A 153 -6.48 20.77 18.66
N ASP A 154 -5.72 21.49 19.50
CA ASP A 154 -4.60 22.32 19.05
C ASP A 154 -3.40 21.45 18.62
N ASP A 155 -3.16 20.31 19.31
CA ASP A 155 -2.08 19.35 19.02
C ASP A 155 -2.44 18.31 17.94
N TYR A 156 -3.72 18.16 17.57
CA TYR A 156 -4.19 17.12 16.66
C TYR A 156 -3.34 16.97 15.39
N SER A 157 -3.10 18.09 14.69
CA SER A 157 -2.36 18.07 13.42
C SER A 157 -0.93 17.58 13.60
N ALA A 158 -0.22 18.05 14.61
CA ALA A 158 1.16 17.63 14.88
C ALA A 158 1.25 16.14 15.22
N ARG A 159 0.34 15.68 16.08
CA ARG A 159 0.27 14.27 16.50
C ARG A 159 -0.07 13.34 15.36
N ALA A 160 -1.06 13.66 14.55
CA ALA A 160 -1.46 12.85 13.40
C ALA A 160 -0.35 12.81 12.33
N LEU A 161 0.22 13.97 11.96
CA LEU A 161 1.28 14.06 10.96
C LEU A 161 2.54 13.30 11.34
N ALA A 162 2.92 13.26 12.61
CA ALA A 162 4.05 12.47 13.08
C ALA A 162 3.90 10.97 12.74
N ARG A 163 2.67 10.43 12.82
CA ARG A 163 2.36 9.06 12.42
C ARG A 163 2.22 8.92 10.90
N VAL A 164 1.57 9.87 10.25
CA VAL A 164 1.38 9.88 8.79
C VAL A 164 2.73 9.77 8.08
N TRP A 165 3.71 10.60 8.44
CA TRP A 165 5.02 10.58 7.79
C TRP A 165 5.79 9.27 8.00
N LYS A 166 5.66 8.62 9.15
CA LYS A 166 6.23 7.27 9.36
C LYS A 166 5.62 6.25 8.40
N ALA A 167 4.30 6.27 8.23
CA ALA A 167 3.60 5.36 7.35
C ALA A 167 3.85 5.66 5.87
N VAL A 168 3.94 6.94 5.48
CA VAL A 168 4.34 7.36 4.13
C VAL A 168 5.74 6.86 3.79
N ARG A 169 6.71 7.05 4.72
CA ARG A 169 8.08 6.53 4.57
C ARG A 169 8.08 5.01 4.35
N PHE A 170 7.36 4.28 5.18
CA PHE A 170 7.31 2.83 5.08
C PHE A 170 6.66 2.36 3.76
N SER A 171 5.53 2.94 3.40
CA SER A 171 4.83 2.60 2.16
C SER A 171 5.67 2.95 0.92
N TRP A 172 6.38 4.08 0.96
CA TRP A 172 7.34 4.46 -0.08
C TRP A 172 8.50 3.46 -0.19
N TRP A 173 9.10 3.06 0.94
CA TRP A 173 10.19 2.08 0.97
C TRP A 173 9.75 0.74 0.40
N MET A 174 8.61 0.19 0.85
CA MET A 174 8.03 -1.05 0.31
C MET A 174 7.75 -0.95 -1.19
N THR A 175 7.20 0.18 -1.63
CA THR A 175 6.91 0.39 -3.06
C THR A 175 8.20 0.45 -3.87
N SER A 176 9.21 1.17 -3.39
CA SER A 176 10.51 1.30 -4.07
C SER A 176 11.27 -0.03 -4.14
N MET A 177 11.18 -0.86 -3.09
CA MET A 177 11.84 -2.17 -3.04
C MET A 177 11.18 -3.21 -3.95
N LEU A 178 9.86 -3.14 -4.15
CA LEU A 178 9.10 -4.23 -4.78
C LEU A 178 8.70 -3.95 -6.23
N HIS A 179 8.61 -2.69 -6.66
CA HIS A 179 8.12 -2.34 -7.99
C HIS A 179 9.26 -2.04 -8.96
N LYS A 180 8.99 -2.31 -10.24
CA LYS A 180 9.87 -1.90 -11.34
C LYS A 180 9.51 -0.48 -11.79
N PHE A 181 10.48 0.43 -11.76
CA PHE A 181 10.31 1.79 -12.26
C PHE A 181 10.79 1.84 -13.71
N PRO A 182 9.98 2.38 -14.64
CA PRO A 182 10.30 2.39 -16.07
C PRO A 182 11.61 3.11 -16.42
N ASP A 183 11.92 4.18 -15.66
CA ASP A 183 13.08 5.04 -15.90
C ASP A 183 14.34 4.56 -15.17
N GLU A 184 14.26 3.49 -14.38
CA GLU A 184 15.37 2.92 -13.63
C GLU A 184 15.96 1.72 -14.37
N GLY A 185 17.30 1.75 -14.56
CA GLY A 185 18.05 0.73 -15.29
C GLY A 185 18.45 -0.47 -14.41
N GLU A 186 19.39 -1.30 -14.93
CA GLU A 186 19.88 -2.49 -14.25
C GLU A 186 20.50 -2.21 -12.87
N PHE A 187 21.08 -1.03 -12.68
CA PHE A 187 21.66 -0.65 -11.39
C PHE A 187 20.59 -0.64 -10.28
N ALA A 188 19.44 -0.03 -10.54
CA ALA A 188 18.35 0.00 -9.57
C ALA A 188 17.80 -1.40 -9.28
N ALA A 189 17.65 -2.25 -10.30
CA ALA A 189 17.24 -3.64 -10.12
C ALA A 189 18.23 -4.42 -9.23
N ARG A 190 19.53 -4.19 -9.37
CA ARG A 190 20.56 -4.79 -8.51
C ARG A 190 20.46 -4.31 -7.06
N ILE A 191 20.20 -3.03 -6.84
CA ILE A 191 19.99 -2.47 -5.51
C ILE A 191 18.73 -3.07 -4.85
N GLN A 192 17.64 -3.20 -5.60
CA GLN A 192 16.41 -3.83 -5.09
C GLN A 192 16.64 -5.27 -4.65
N LEU A 193 17.37 -6.07 -5.45
CA LEU A 193 17.70 -7.45 -5.09
C LEU A 193 18.60 -7.53 -3.86
N ALA A 194 19.59 -6.63 -3.74
CA ALA A 194 20.45 -6.56 -2.57
C ALA A 194 19.67 -6.17 -1.30
N GLU A 195 18.71 -5.25 -1.41
CA GLU A 195 17.82 -4.85 -0.32
C GLU A 195 16.92 -6.01 0.11
N LEU A 196 16.33 -6.74 -0.83
CA LEU A 196 15.53 -7.92 -0.54
C LEU A 196 16.36 -9.01 0.14
N ASP A 197 17.56 -9.28 -0.37
CA ASP A 197 18.49 -10.24 0.23
C ASP A 197 18.86 -9.83 1.68
N TYR A 198 19.14 -8.55 1.90
CA TYR A 198 19.42 -8.01 3.23
C TYR A 198 18.22 -8.18 4.18
N VAL A 199 17.00 -7.85 3.72
CA VAL A 199 15.80 -8.00 4.54
C VAL A 199 15.54 -9.47 4.92
N VAL A 200 15.76 -10.41 3.99
CA VAL A 200 15.54 -11.84 4.21
C VAL A 200 16.59 -12.46 5.11
N ASN A 201 17.86 -12.07 4.97
CA ASN A 201 19.00 -12.72 5.63
C ASN A 201 19.47 -12.02 6.92
N SER A 202 19.01 -10.80 7.20
CA SER A 202 19.34 -10.06 8.42
C SER A 202 18.19 -10.07 9.42
N LYS A 203 18.40 -10.63 10.61
CA LYS A 203 17.40 -10.59 11.70
C LYS A 203 16.99 -9.16 12.06
N ALA A 204 17.95 -8.23 12.07
CA ALA A 204 17.66 -6.82 12.38
C ALA A 204 16.81 -6.16 11.30
N ALA A 205 17.09 -6.40 10.02
CA ALA A 205 16.32 -5.87 8.91
C ALA A 205 14.91 -6.49 8.87
N SER A 206 14.78 -7.81 9.05
CA SER A 206 13.48 -8.48 9.16
C SER A 206 12.66 -7.95 10.33
N ALA A 207 13.27 -7.74 11.50
CA ALA A 207 12.60 -7.16 12.66
C ALA A 207 12.11 -5.74 12.38
N SER A 208 12.97 -4.91 11.78
CA SER A 208 12.60 -3.54 11.38
C SER A 208 11.45 -3.52 10.38
N LEU A 209 11.47 -4.41 9.37
CA LEU A 209 10.36 -4.55 8.43
C LEU A 209 9.07 -4.91 9.18
N SER A 210 9.13 -5.92 10.06
CA SER A 210 7.97 -6.42 10.81
C SER A 210 7.37 -5.34 11.72
N GLU A 211 8.20 -4.61 12.47
CA GLU A 211 7.76 -3.50 13.33
C GLU A 211 7.04 -2.40 12.51
N ASN A 212 7.60 -2.02 11.37
CA ASN A 212 6.96 -1.06 10.49
C ASN A 212 5.68 -1.62 9.86
N TYR A 213 5.64 -2.93 9.56
CA TYR A 213 4.48 -3.58 8.94
C TYR A 213 3.30 -3.69 9.91
N VAL A 214 3.51 -4.05 11.16
CA VAL A 214 2.43 -4.09 12.18
C VAL A 214 2.00 -2.70 12.63
N GLY A 215 2.85 -1.72 12.51
CA GLY A 215 2.59 -0.30 12.79
C GLY A 215 3.21 0.18 14.09
N LEU A 216 4.05 1.17 13.98
CA LEU A 216 4.67 1.92 15.07
C LEU A 216 3.81 3.14 15.45
#